data_f8a20be10548efa31040eba32db91fd5
#
_entry.id   f8a20be10548efa31040eba32db91fd5
#
_cell.length_a   1.000
_cell.length_b   1.000
_cell.length_c   1.000
_cell.angle_alpha   90.00
_cell.angle_beta   90.00
_cell.angle_gamma   90.00
#
_symmetry.space_group_name_H-M   'P 1'
#
loop_
_entity.id
_entity.type
_entity.pdbx_description
1 polymer ?
#
loop_
_entity_poly.entity_id
_entity_poly.type
_entity_poly.pdbx_seq_one_letter_code
_entity_poly.pdbx_strand_id
1 'polypeptide(L)'
;MAEQFPGAVLDLLEAAGDRPVFEHGDRAVSGHQLLALVRRVTNGLRARGVRPGDGVALLLGVTPEAFAAVLAAHTAGARVVGVRPGLTDAQREHLLADTAVQVTDRPDGTAAGALTLADLLAAEDDGTRPHVSGRPQDVARLVHTSGSTGMPKACAQTYAAMTAAWAAHPDRWPPAVRELAPRLRRFLVFGTLASQVMMEYGLLALAAGGTLVADDAPSFPDSLVRHRATGSVITVARLTRLVSDVRERPVDLGALRALMVSGSPVDAARLRQAADVLGPVVFHGYGQTETGMISMATPYDEPGSLGVPPVDLEVRDADGRPLPPGADGELYVRTPSQGCGYWGEPGLSAEVFTAGGWVRTRDIGHLDTRGRLWLTGRARDVIIVNANVHYAGPVERVLAAHPSVAEAYVVAAPDEHTGEAVHAYVVPAPGRTPRLGELHALVAAELGEATAPTRLTLIEEVPLTPAGKPDTHRG
;
A
#
# COMPACT_ATOMS: atom_id res chain seq x y z
N MET A 1 4.94 21.78 21.84
CA MET A 1 4.62 20.44 21.28
C MET A 1 4.37 20.59 19.80
N ALA A 2 4.88 19.69 18.97
CA ALA A 2 4.55 19.74 17.55
C ALA A 2 3.03 19.57 17.36
N GLU A 3 2.46 20.32 16.41
CA GLU A 3 1.04 20.21 16.08
C GLU A 3 0.74 18.79 15.55
N GLN A 4 -0.42 18.23 15.94
CA GLN A 4 -0.80 16.89 15.49
C GLN A 4 -1.10 16.86 13.98
N PHE A 5 -1.06 15.66 13.38
CA PHE A 5 -1.52 15.49 12.01
C PHE A 5 -2.96 16.05 11.85
N PRO A 6 -3.25 16.83 10.79
CA PRO A 6 -2.45 17.12 9.62
C PRO A 6 -1.66 18.44 9.65
N GLY A 7 -1.32 18.99 10.82
CA GLY A 7 -0.71 20.31 10.99
C GLY A 7 0.45 20.58 10.02
N ALA A 8 1.42 19.66 9.94
CA ALA A 8 2.55 19.80 9.00
C ALA A 8 2.09 19.86 7.54
N VAL A 9 1.01 19.18 7.16
CA VAL A 9 0.46 19.24 5.80
C VAL A 9 -0.17 20.61 5.53
N LEU A 10 -0.88 21.18 6.52
CA LEU A 10 -1.42 22.54 6.41
C LEU A 10 -0.30 23.57 6.23
N ASP A 11 0.83 23.41 6.95
CA ASP A 11 2.02 24.25 6.77
C ASP A 11 2.60 24.13 5.35
N LEU A 12 2.67 22.91 4.79
CA LEU A 12 3.12 22.71 3.43
C LEU A 12 2.21 23.39 2.40
N LEU A 13 0.89 23.38 2.60
CA LEU A 13 -0.07 24.06 1.72
C LEU A 13 0.07 25.58 1.82
N GLU A 14 0.21 26.12 3.03
CA GLU A 14 0.43 27.55 3.24
C GLU A 14 1.75 28.01 2.61
N ALA A 15 2.83 27.26 2.83
CA ALA A 15 4.15 27.56 2.21
C ALA A 15 4.14 27.43 0.68
N ALA A 16 3.26 26.60 0.12
CA ALA A 16 3.10 26.50 -1.35
C ALA A 16 2.46 27.76 -1.95
N GLY A 17 1.65 28.50 -1.17
CA GLY A 17 1.06 29.75 -1.62
C GLY A 17 0.19 29.58 -2.86
N ASP A 18 0.50 30.36 -3.91
CA ASP A 18 -0.21 30.32 -5.19
C ASP A 18 0.37 29.26 -6.16
N ARG A 19 1.40 28.52 -5.74
CA ARG A 19 1.93 27.40 -6.54
C ARG A 19 0.88 26.27 -6.63
N PRO A 20 0.66 25.70 -7.84
CA PRO A 20 -0.20 24.52 -7.98
C PRO A 20 0.28 23.34 -7.13
N VAL A 21 -0.63 22.76 -6.35
CA VAL A 21 -0.39 21.57 -5.52
C VAL A 21 -1.26 20.39 -5.93
N PHE A 22 -2.35 20.66 -6.66
CA PHE A 22 -3.23 19.62 -7.18
C PHE A 22 -3.77 20.01 -8.56
N GLU A 23 -3.70 19.09 -9.52
CA GLU A 23 -4.29 19.23 -10.86
C GLU A 23 -5.32 18.11 -11.08
N HIS A 24 -6.49 18.49 -11.62
CA HIS A 24 -7.55 17.55 -11.97
C HIS A 24 -8.30 18.07 -13.21
N GLY A 25 -8.26 17.31 -14.30
CA GLY A 25 -8.70 17.81 -15.60
C GLY A 25 -7.91 19.07 -16.01
N ASP A 26 -8.64 20.12 -16.41
CA ASP A 26 -8.06 21.42 -16.77
C ASP A 26 -7.87 22.37 -15.56
N ARG A 27 -8.20 21.90 -14.35
CA ARG A 27 -8.10 22.72 -13.12
C ARG A 27 -6.77 22.51 -12.44
N ALA A 28 -6.09 23.61 -12.14
CA ALA A 28 -4.95 23.66 -11.24
C ALA A 28 -5.38 24.36 -9.95
N VAL A 29 -5.16 23.72 -8.81
CA VAL A 29 -5.51 24.22 -7.48
C VAL A 29 -4.23 24.54 -6.72
N SER A 30 -4.09 25.78 -6.26
CA SER A 30 -2.93 26.25 -5.51
C SER A 30 -2.98 25.78 -4.05
N GLY A 31 -1.86 25.96 -3.33
CA GLY A 31 -1.79 25.69 -1.90
C GLY A 31 -2.83 26.49 -1.11
N HIS A 32 -2.94 27.81 -1.37
CA HIS A 32 -3.95 28.67 -0.73
C HIS A 32 -5.39 28.23 -1.04
N GLN A 33 -5.68 27.88 -2.31
CA GLN A 33 -7.00 27.40 -2.70
C GLN A 33 -7.35 26.06 -2.03
N LEU A 34 -6.39 25.12 -1.97
CA LEU A 34 -6.61 23.84 -1.31
C LEU A 34 -6.82 24.02 0.20
N LEU A 35 -6.06 24.92 0.82
CA LEU A 35 -6.24 25.28 2.24
C LEU A 35 -7.62 25.91 2.51
N ALA A 36 -8.11 26.76 1.60
CA ALA A 36 -9.47 27.30 1.67
C ALA A 36 -10.54 26.19 1.63
N LEU A 37 -10.36 25.17 0.77
CA LEU A 37 -11.25 24.01 0.75
C LEU A 37 -11.19 23.24 2.07
N VAL A 38 -10.01 23.03 2.64
CA VAL A 38 -9.84 22.39 3.97
C VAL A 38 -10.60 23.17 5.04
N ARG A 39 -10.50 24.52 5.09
CA ARG A 39 -11.20 25.36 6.05
C ARG A 39 -12.72 25.20 5.93
N ARG A 40 -13.26 25.34 4.72
CA ARG A 40 -14.71 25.18 4.45
C ARG A 40 -15.22 23.83 4.90
N VAL A 41 -14.56 22.73 4.50
CA VAL A 41 -14.99 21.37 4.88
C VAL A 41 -14.86 21.15 6.39
N THR A 42 -13.79 21.67 7.03
CA THR A 42 -13.64 21.59 8.50
C THR A 42 -14.78 22.32 9.21
N ASN A 43 -15.11 23.55 8.78
CA ASN A 43 -16.20 24.34 9.34
C ASN A 43 -17.55 23.65 9.09
N GLY A 44 -17.76 23.09 7.90
CA GLY A 44 -18.96 22.32 7.55
C GLY A 44 -19.14 21.08 8.44
N LEU A 45 -18.08 20.31 8.69
CA LEU A 45 -18.13 19.15 9.58
C LEU A 45 -18.45 19.55 11.03
N ARG A 46 -17.80 20.61 11.54
CA ARG A 46 -18.05 21.14 12.90
C ARG A 46 -19.50 21.67 13.04
N ALA A 47 -20.01 22.36 12.05
CA ALA A 47 -21.39 22.86 12.03
C ALA A 47 -22.41 21.71 12.04
N ARG A 48 -22.07 20.54 11.51
CA ARG A 48 -22.88 19.30 11.55
C ARG A 48 -22.64 18.48 12.81
N GLY A 49 -21.91 19.01 13.80
CA GLY A 49 -21.73 18.42 15.12
C GLY A 49 -20.60 17.39 15.23
N VAL A 50 -19.75 17.25 14.22
CA VAL A 50 -18.59 16.34 14.29
C VAL A 50 -17.62 16.81 15.36
N ARG A 51 -17.28 15.91 16.28
CA ARG A 51 -16.40 16.12 17.42
C ARG A 51 -15.14 15.26 17.32
N PRO A 52 -14.05 15.60 18.03
CA PRO A 52 -12.87 14.75 18.10
C PRO A 52 -13.22 13.34 18.59
N GLY A 53 -12.76 12.33 17.83
CA GLY A 53 -13.02 10.90 18.06
C GLY A 53 -14.23 10.33 17.33
N ASP A 54 -15.12 11.16 16.79
CA ASP A 54 -16.26 10.68 15.98
C ASP A 54 -15.76 9.99 14.71
N GLY A 55 -16.42 8.88 14.34
CA GLY A 55 -16.16 8.17 13.11
C GLY A 55 -16.71 8.93 11.89
N VAL A 56 -15.85 9.29 10.93
CA VAL A 56 -16.23 9.91 9.66
C VAL A 56 -15.82 9.01 8.51
N ALA A 57 -16.81 8.46 7.80
CA ALA A 57 -16.58 7.67 6.60
C ALA A 57 -16.52 8.58 5.37
N LEU A 58 -15.48 8.38 4.54
CA LEU A 58 -15.26 9.13 3.31
C LEU A 58 -15.43 8.22 2.09
N LEU A 59 -16.51 8.44 1.32
CA LEU A 59 -16.86 7.75 0.09
C LEU A 59 -16.62 8.70 -1.09
N LEU A 60 -15.35 9.00 -1.35
CA LEU A 60 -14.92 10.08 -2.21
C LEU A 60 -14.06 9.57 -3.38
N GLY A 61 -14.15 10.24 -4.53
CA GLY A 61 -13.24 10.09 -5.64
C GLY A 61 -11.87 10.71 -5.40
N VAL A 62 -11.14 10.95 -6.49
CA VAL A 62 -9.80 11.57 -6.42
C VAL A 62 -9.89 12.97 -7.03
N THR A 63 -10.30 13.94 -6.22
CA THR A 63 -10.42 15.34 -6.59
C THR A 63 -9.73 16.23 -5.54
N PRO A 64 -9.43 17.50 -5.85
CA PRO A 64 -8.89 18.42 -4.85
C PRO A 64 -9.82 18.58 -3.63
N GLU A 65 -11.14 18.61 -3.86
CA GLU A 65 -12.16 18.70 -2.82
C GLU A 65 -12.18 17.45 -1.93
N ALA A 66 -12.03 16.26 -2.53
CA ALA A 66 -11.92 15.00 -1.79
C ALA A 66 -10.65 14.95 -0.94
N PHE A 67 -9.52 15.38 -1.49
CA PHE A 67 -8.27 15.47 -0.75
C PHE A 67 -8.37 16.46 0.42
N ALA A 68 -8.99 17.64 0.19
CA ALA A 68 -9.27 18.60 1.24
C ALA A 68 -10.19 18.02 2.34
N ALA A 69 -11.19 17.19 1.97
CA ALA A 69 -12.09 16.56 2.93
C ALA A 69 -11.37 15.54 3.82
N VAL A 70 -10.39 14.78 3.28
CA VAL A 70 -9.55 13.91 4.11
C VAL A 70 -8.78 14.72 5.16
N LEU A 71 -8.13 15.81 4.74
CA LEU A 71 -7.39 16.69 5.67
C LEU A 71 -8.32 17.36 6.67
N ALA A 72 -9.50 17.82 6.23
CA ALA A 72 -10.49 18.49 7.07
C ALA A 72 -11.06 17.58 8.16
N ALA A 73 -11.35 16.31 7.83
CA ALA A 73 -11.82 15.34 8.81
C ALA A 73 -10.75 15.10 9.91
N HIS A 74 -9.49 14.98 9.53
CA HIS A 74 -8.39 14.89 10.49
C HIS A 74 -8.21 16.20 11.28
N THR A 75 -8.38 17.37 10.65
CA THR A 75 -8.31 18.67 11.31
C THR A 75 -9.41 18.80 12.37
N ALA A 76 -10.61 18.29 12.10
CA ALA A 76 -11.70 18.23 13.06
C ALA A 76 -11.46 17.22 14.21
N GLY A 77 -10.40 16.41 14.13
CA GLY A 77 -10.07 15.40 15.12
C GLY A 77 -10.84 14.10 14.95
N ALA A 78 -11.47 13.86 13.80
CA ALA A 78 -12.28 12.68 13.55
C ALA A 78 -11.42 11.40 13.39
N ARG A 79 -12.06 10.24 13.66
CA ARG A 79 -11.55 8.93 13.26
C ARG A 79 -11.99 8.66 11.82
N VAL A 80 -11.07 8.78 10.88
CA VAL A 80 -11.37 8.68 9.43
C VAL A 80 -11.42 7.23 8.97
N VAL A 81 -12.49 6.89 8.25
CA VAL A 81 -12.69 5.61 7.57
C VAL A 81 -12.75 5.86 6.07
N GLY A 82 -11.71 5.48 5.34
CA GLY A 82 -11.71 5.53 3.88
C GLY A 82 -12.47 4.35 3.28
N VAL A 83 -13.54 4.62 2.55
CA VAL A 83 -14.34 3.59 1.88
C VAL A 83 -13.95 3.53 0.41
N ARG A 84 -13.31 2.43 0.02
CA ARG A 84 -12.89 2.21 -1.38
C ARG A 84 -14.04 1.68 -2.24
N PRO A 85 -14.02 1.90 -3.56
CA PRO A 85 -14.95 1.25 -4.48
C PRO A 85 -14.76 -0.28 -4.51
N GLY A 86 -15.80 -1.00 -4.98
CA GLY A 86 -15.75 -2.45 -5.20
C GLY A 86 -15.99 -3.32 -3.97
N LEU A 87 -16.41 -2.75 -2.84
CA LEU A 87 -16.86 -3.50 -1.67
C LEU A 87 -18.27 -4.05 -1.89
N THR A 88 -18.53 -5.26 -1.35
CA THR A 88 -19.90 -5.78 -1.23
C THR A 88 -20.72 -4.95 -0.24
N ASP A 89 -22.06 -5.06 -0.30
CA ASP A 89 -22.94 -4.34 0.63
C ASP A 89 -22.62 -4.73 2.09
N ALA A 90 -22.43 -6.00 2.38
CA ALA A 90 -22.08 -6.49 3.72
C ALA A 90 -20.73 -5.92 4.21
N GLN A 91 -19.73 -5.87 3.35
CA GLN A 91 -18.44 -5.26 3.67
C GLN A 91 -18.58 -3.76 3.93
N ARG A 92 -19.38 -3.07 3.10
CA ARG A 92 -19.63 -1.65 3.27
C ARG A 92 -20.38 -1.35 4.57
N GLU A 93 -21.43 -2.10 4.89
CA GLU A 93 -22.15 -1.99 6.16
C GLU A 93 -21.22 -2.22 7.35
N HIS A 94 -20.36 -3.24 7.29
CA HIS A 94 -19.37 -3.51 8.33
C HIS A 94 -18.41 -2.32 8.54
N LEU A 95 -17.90 -1.71 7.47
CA LEU A 95 -17.02 -0.54 7.55
C LEU A 95 -17.73 0.69 8.13
N LEU A 96 -19.01 0.84 7.86
CA LEU A 96 -19.81 1.99 8.24
C LEU A 96 -20.46 1.86 9.62
N ALA A 97 -20.50 0.67 10.20
CA ALA A 97 -21.26 0.36 11.42
C ALA A 97 -20.88 1.26 12.62
N ASP A 98 -19.62 1.72 12.69
CA ASP A 98 -19.11 2.56 13.80
C ASP A 98 -18.74 3.98 13.31
N THR A 99 -19.50 4.51 12.34
CA THR A 99 -19.31 5.87 11.84
C THR A 99 -20.51 6.76 12.18
N ALA A 100 -20.24 7.93 12.73
CA ALA A 100 -21.27 8.91 13.07
C ALA A 100 -21.75 9.69 11.83
N VAL A 101 -20.85 9.90 10.86
CA VAL A 101 -21.08 10.71 9.67
C VAL A 101 -20.49 10.02 8.45
N GLN A 102 -21.24 10.05 7.35
CA GLN A 102 -20.79 9.62 6.03
C GLN A 102 -20.73 10.83 5.10
N VAL A 103 -19.62 10.99 4.40
CA VAL A 103 -19.42 12.05 3.41
C VAL A 103 -19.22 11.43 2.03
N THR A 104 -19.94 11.92 1.04
CA THR A 104 -19.88 11.43 -0.34
C THR A 104 -19.81 12.57 -1.34
N ASP A 105 -19.17 12.33 -2.47
CA ASP A 105 -19.21 13.21 -3.67
C ASP A 105 -20.26 12.78 -4.68
N ARG A 106 -21.00 11.67 -4.42
CA ARG A 106 -22.03 11.13 -5.32
C ARG A 106 -23.41 11.33 -4.72
N PRO A 107 -24.31 12.06 -5.40
CA PRO A 107 -25.68 12.25 -4.94
C PRO A 107 -26.54 10.98 -5.03
N ASP A 108 -26.19 10.05 -5.95
CA ASP A 108 -26.97 8.86 -6.25
C ASP A 108 -26.41 7.64 -5.53
N GLY A 109 -27.17 7.04 -4.63
CA GLY A 109 -26.81 5.79 -3.92
C GLY A 109 -26.22 5.95 -2.51
N THR A 110 -26.46 7.09 -1.87
CA THR A 110 -26.09 7.33 -0.47
C THR A 110 -27.10 6.71 0.48
N ALA A 111 -26.59 6.16 1.60
CA ALA A 111 -27.45 5.83 2.73
C ALA A 111 -28.23 7.08 3.18
N ALA A 112 -29.48 6.91 3.58
CA ALA A 112 -30.30 8.01 4.10
C ALA A 112 -29.54 8.73 5.24
N GLY A 113 -29.27 10.05 5.08
CA GLY A 113 -28.55 10.86 6.06
C GLY A 113 -27.06 11.09 5.77
N ALA A 114 -26.51 10.61 4.65
CA ALA A 114 -25.14 10.95 4.25
C ALA A 114 -25.05 12.43 3.84
N LEU A 115 -23.95 13.10 4.24
CA LEU A 115 -23.64 14.46 3.84
C LEU A 115 -22.98 14.46 2.46
N THR A 116 -23.39 15.39 1.60
CA THR A 116 -22.66 15.59 0.35
C THR A 116 -21.43 16.47 0.61
N LEU A 117 -20.35 16.22 -0.13
CA LEU A 117 -19.17 17.08 -0.08
C LEU A 117 -19.50 18.52 -0.45
N ALA A 118 -20.46 18.72 -1.37
CA ALA A 118 -20.96 20.04 -1.76
C ALA A 118 -21.59 20.80 -0.58
N ASP A 119 -22.38 20.12 0.27
CA ASP A 119 -22.98 20.73 1.48
C ASP A 119 -21.93 21.19 2.48
N LEU A 120 -20.81 20.46 2.60
CA LEU A 120 -19.71 20.84 3.47
C LEU A 120 -18.91 22.03 2.92
N LEU A 121 -18.74 22.08 1.60
CA LEU A 121 -18.04 23.16 0.91
C LEU A 121 -18.85 24.46 0.87
N ALA A 122 -20.16 24.42 1.13
CA ALA A 122 -21.01 25.61 1.24
C ALA A 122 -20.75 26.42 2.52
N ALA A 123 -20.01 25.86 3.50
CA ALA A 123 -19.63 26.60 4.70
C ALA A 123 -18.68 27.75 4.36
N GLU A 124 -18.73 28.80 5.18
CA GLU A 124 -17.86 29.97 5.00
C GLU A 124 -16.39 29.64 5.23
N ASP A 125 -15.53 30.28 4.44
CA ASP A 125 -14.09 30.33 4.67
C ASP A 125 -13.79 31.60 5.50
N ASP A 126 -13.48 31.44 6.79
CA ASP A 126 -13.15 32.55 7.68
C ASP A 126 -11.71 33.09 7.49
N GLY A 127 -10.95 32.51 6.55
CA GLY A 127 -9.57 32.88 6.27
C GLY A 127 -8.57 32.51 7.37
N THR A 128 -9.03 31.94 8.51
CA THR A 128 -8.15 31.60 9.63
C THR A 128 -7.57 30.19 9.49
N ARG A 129 -6.34 29.99 9.99
CA ARG A 129 -5.76 28.65 10.06
C ARG A 129 -6.66 27.74 10.92
N PRO A 130 -7.14 26.61 10.43
CA PRO A 130 -8.02 25.75 11.20
C PRO A 130 -7.24 25.10 12.36
N HIS A 131 -7.83 25.14 13.55
CA HIS A 131 -7.28 24.46 14.71
C HIS A 131 -7.39 22.94 14.55
N VAL A 132 -6.27 22.23 14.71
CA VAL A 132 -6.24 20.75 14.71
C VAL A 132 -6.71 20.24 16.07
N SER A 133 -7.83 19.49 16.07
CA SER A 133 -8.52 19.07 17.28
C SER A 133 -8.20 17.65 17.76
N GLY A 134 -7.44 16.86 16.96
CA GLY A 134 -7.04 15.49 17.29
C GLY A 134 -6.07 15.45 18.48
N ARG A 135 -6.33 14.58 19.46
CA ARG A 135 -5.39 14.31 20.56
C ARG A 135 -4.42 13.19 20.19
N PRO A 136 -3.18 13.20 20.71
CA PRO A 136 -2.16 12.19 20.33
C PRO A 136 -2.62 10.74 20.45
N GLN A 137 -3.36 10.41 21.52
CA GLN A 137 -3.83 9.05 21.81
C GLN A 137 -5.10 8.65 21.06
N ASP A 138 -5.83 9.59 20.46
CA ASP A 138 -7.07 9.29 19.74
C ASP A 138 -6.75 8.54 18.45
N VAL A 139 -7.61 7.59 18.07
CA VAL A 139 -7.51 6.92 16.77
C VAL A 139 -7.85 7.93 15.67
N ALA A 140 -6.89 8.16 14.79
CA ALA A 140 -7.01 9.11 13.69
C ALA A 140 -7.62 8.45 12.44
N ARG A 141 -7.27 7.21 12.17
CA ARG A 141 -7.82 6.50 11.02
C ARG A 141 -7.94 5.00 11.24
N LEU A 142 -8.86 4.39 10.49
CA LEU A 142 -8.99 2.96 10.32
C LEU A 142 -8.64 2.60 8.88
N VAL A 143 -7.62 1.76 8.72
CA VAL A 143 -7.21 1.25 7.41
C VAL A 143 -7.66 -0.21 7.29
N HIS A 144 -8.55 -0.48 6.36
CA HIS A 144 -9.11 -1.81 6.19
C HIS A 144 -8.23 -2.69 5.32
N THR A 145 -7.93 -3.89 5.82
CA THR A 145 -7.18 -4.94 5.14
C THR A 145 -8.09 -6.13 4.84
N SER A 146 -7.76 -6.93 3.82
CA SER A 146 -8.46 -8.18 3.56
C SER A 146 -8.27 -9.14 4.74
N GLY A 147 -9.37 -9.50 5.41
CA GLY A 147 -9.37 -10.52 6.45
C GLY A 147 -9.39 -11.94 5.88
N SER A 148 -8.78 -12.90 6.56
CA SER A 148 -8.87 -14.33 6.20
C SER A 148 -10.29 -14.92 6.27
N THR A 149 -11.22 -14.22 6.94
CA THR A 149 -12.63 -14.57 7.06
C THR A 149 -13.52 -13.94 5.99
N GLY A 150 -12.94 -13.24 5.00
CA GLY A 150 -13.68 -12.49 3.96
C GLY A 150 -14.18 -11.11 4.41
N MET A 151 -14.25 -10.84 5.74
CA MET A 151 -14.58 -9.51 6.26
C MET A 151 -13.32 -8.68 6.48
N PRO A 152 -13.31 -7.40 6.07
CA PRO A 152 -12.15 -6.53 6.25
C PRO A 152 -11.86 -6.27 7.74
N LYS A 153 -10.57 -6.35 8.10
CA LYS A 153 -10.09 -5.96 9.44
C LYS A 153 -9.64 -4.51 9.41
N ALA A 154 -9.93 -3.76 10.45
CA ALA A 154 -9.59 -2.35 10.56
C ALA A 154 -8.34 -2.15 11.42
N CYS A 155 -7.18 -1.92 10.82
CA CYS A 155 -5.99 -1.50 11.55
C CYS A 155 -6.14 -0.05 11.99
N ALA A 156 -6.04 0.19 13.30
CA ALA A 156 -6.18 1.50 13.91
C ALA A 156 -4.83 2.19 14.02
N GLN A 157 -4.78 3.47 13.63
CA GLN A 157 -3.60 4.31 13.77
C GLN A 157 -3.97 5.61 14.49
N THR A 158 -3.16 5.98 15.51
CA THR A 158 -3.39 7.17 16.32
C THR A 158 -2.91 8.46 15.65
N TYR A 159 -3.37 9.62 16.16
CA TYR A 159 -2.84 10.92 15.75
C TYR A 159 -1.34 11.04 16.03
N ALA A 160 -0.85 10.50 17.16
CA ALA A 160 0.57 10.48 17.47
C ALA A 160 1.36 9.69 16.40
N ALA A 161 0.88 8.51 15.99
CA ALA A 161 1.52 7.69 14.97
C ALA A 161 1.53 8.40 13.60
N MET A 162 0.41 9.02 13.21
CA MET A 162 0.36 9.79 11.95
C MET A 162 1.27 11.02 11.98
N THR A 163 1.39 11.69 13.14
CA THR A 163 2.31 12.84 13.32
C THR A 163 3.77 12.40 13.27
N ALA A 164 4.06 11.19 13.73
CA ALA A 164 5.41 10.61 13.68
C ALA A 164 5.81 10.13 12.27
N ALA A 165 4.84 9.95 11.36
CA ALA A 165 5.10 9.49 9.99
C ALA A 165 6.03 10.46 9.23
N TRP A 166 6.89 9.90 8.40
CA TRP A 166 7.96 10.62 7.71
C TRP A 166 7.48 11.46 6.52
N ALA A 167 6.36 11.12 5.89
CA ALA A 167 5.99 11.61 4.55
C ALA A 167 5.94 13.14 4.44
N ALA A 168 5.32 13.83 5.41
CA ALA A 168 5.22 15.28 5.43
C ALA A 168 6.42 15.98 6.12
N HIS A 169 7.47 15.24 6.49
CA HIS A 169 8.59 15.73 7.30
C HIS A 169 9.94 15.47 6.60
N PRO A 170 10.44 16.40 5.76
CA PRO A 170 11.70 16.23 5.01
C PRO A 170 12.93 15.89 5.87
N ASP A 171 12.97 16.39 7.10
CA ASP A 171 14.01 16.11 8.09
C ASP A 171 14.06 14.64 8.54
N ARG A 172 12.95 13.90 8.40
CA ARG A 172 12.81 12.49 8.79
C ARG A 172 12.97 11.51 7.62
N TRP A 173 13.18 11.99 6.39
CA TRP A 173 13.26 11.11 5.23
C TRP A 173 14.46 10.17 5.30
N PRO A 174 14.24 8.83 5.23
CA PRO A 174 15.32 7.86 5.08
C PRO A 174 16.07 8.06 3.76
N PRO A 175 17.28 7.50 3.61
CA PRO A 175 18.10 7.66 2.40
C PRO A 175 17.35 7.36 1.10
N ALA A 176 16.65 6.23 0.99
CA ALA A 176 15.89 5.87 -0.22
C ALA A 176 14.75 6.86 -0.50
N VAL A 177 14.08 7.39 0.55
CA VAL A 177 13.03 8.42 0.38
C VAL A 177 13.62 9.76 -0.04
N ARG A 178 14.79 10.14 0.48
CA ARG A 178 15.51 11.36 0.02
C ARG A 178 15.89 11.29 -1.46
N GLU A 179 16.16 10.09 -1.97
CA GLU A 179 16.42 9.88 -3.39
C GLU A 179 15.13 9.90 -4.22
N LEU A 180 14.03 9.32 -3.69
CA LEU A 180 12.74 9.28 -4.35
C LEU A 180 12.07 10.66 -4.43
N ALA A 181 12.03 11.41 -3.32
CA ALA A 181 11.24 12.62 -3.14
C ALA A 181 11.40 13.66 -4.26
N PRO A 182 12.64 14.06 -4.68
CA PRO A 182 12.83 15.06 -5.73
C PRO A 182 12.36 14.58 -7.12
N ARG A 183 12.11 13.29 -7.30
CA ARG A 183 11.62 12.70 -8.54
C ARG A 183 10.09 12.82 -8.67
N LEU A 184 9.35 13.09 -7.57
CA LEU A 184 7.88 13.16 -7.52
C LEU A 184 7.36 14.58 -7.82
N ARG A 185 7.85 15.23 -8.89
CA ARG A 185 7.46 16.60 -9.26
C ARG A 185 6.01 16.70 -9.74
N ARG A 186 5.53 15.68 -10.45
CA ARG A 186 4.16 15.50 -10.93
C ARG A 186 3.73 14.07 -10.56
N PHE A 187 3.08 13.95 -9.41
CA PHE A 187 2.71 12.66 -8.84
C PHE A 187 1.31 12.27 -9.29
N LEU A 188 1.20 11.25 -10.13
CA LEU A 188 -0.10 10.72 -10.56
C LEU A 188 -0.74 9.94 -9.43
N VAL A 189 -1.84 10.47 -8.89
CA VAL A 189 -2.69 9.80 -7.90
C VAL A 189 -3.58 8.82 -8.63
N PHE A 190 -3.37 7.53 -8.37
CA PHE A 190 -4.04 6.44 -9.03
C PHE A 190 -4.84 5.62 -8.02
N GLY A 191 -6.12 5.34 -8.33
CA GLY A 191 -6.96 4.50 -7.47
C GLY A 191 -7.79 5.31 -6.48
N THR A 192 -7.43 5.34 -5.19
CA THR A 192 -8.25 5.97 -4.15
C THR A 192 -7.41 6.68 -3.09
N LEU A 193 -7.92 7.80 -2.58
CA LEU A 193 -7.35 8.51 -1.42
C LEU A 193 -7.54 7.74 -0.10
N ALA A 194 -8.39 6.69 -0.08
CA ALA A 194 -8.50 5.76 1.05
C ALA A 194 -7.29 4.82 1.18
N SER A 195 -6.44 4.73 0.14
CA SER A 195 -5.20 3.97 0.20
C SER A 195 -4.16 4.66 1.07
N GLN A 196 -3.69 3.95 2.11
CA GLN A 196 -2.61 4.45 2.99
C GLN A 196 -1.38 4.82 2.19
N VAL A 197 -0.93 3.93 1.29
CA VAL A 197 0.28 4.11 0.48
C VAL A 197 0.12 5.31 -0.47
N MET A 198 -1.04 5.42 -1.15
CA MET A 198 -1.28 6.53 -2.07
C MET A 198 -1.27 7.89 -1.35
N MET A 199 -1.89 7.97 -0.16
CA MET A 199 -1.86 9.19 0.66
C MET A 199 -0.45 9.50 1.14
N GLU A 200 0.29 8.52 1.63
CA GLU A 200 1.66 8.70 2.14
C GLU A 200 2.60 9.25 1.07
N TYR A 201 2.60 8.66 -0.13
CA TYR A 201 3.44 9.16 -1.24
C TYR A 201 2.90 10.43 -1.89
N GLY A 202 1.61 10.69 -1.83
CA GLY A 202 1.02 11.98 -2.19
C GLY A 202 1.51 13.10 -1.26
N LEU A 203 1.52 12.87 0.05
CA LEU A 203 2.05 13.80 1.04
C LEU A 203 3.56 14.01 0.87
N LEU A 204 4.33 12.95 0.57
CA LEU A 204 5.74 13.05 0.22
C LEU A 204 5.96 13.94 -1.00
N ALA A 205 5.17 13.77 -2.06
CA ALA A 205 5.26 14.59 -3.26
C ALA A 205 5.03 16.07 -2.96
N LEU A 206 4.01 16.41 -2.14
CA LEU A 206 3.74 17.77 -1.69
C LEU A 206 4.90 18.33 -0.86
N ALA A 207 5.43 17.56 0.09
CA ALA A 207 6.56 17.95 0.94
C ALA A 207 7.86 18.18 0.12
N ALA A 208 8.01 17.46 -0.99
CA ALA A 208 9.09 17.64 -1.95
C ALA A 208 8.87 18.84 -2.93
N GLY A 209 7.78 19.58 -2.76
CA GLY A 209 7.42 20.70 -3.64
C GLY A 209 6.81 20.25 -4.97
N GLY A 210 6.32 19.03 -5.09
CA GLY A 210 5.61 18.50 -6.24
C GLY A 210 4.14 18.89 -6.29
N THR A 211 3.46 18.43 -7.34
CA THR A 211 2.04 18.62 -7.61
C THR A 211 1.37 17.25 -7.74
N LEU A 212 0.26 17.04 -7.05
CA LEU A 212 -0.60 15.88 -7.26
C LEU A 212 -1.36 16.04 -8.56
N VAL A 213 -1.49 14.97 -9.32
CA VAL A 213 -2.23 14.96 -10.59
C VAL A 213 -3.24 13.83 -10.54
N ALA A 214 -4.50 14.11 -10.82
CA ALA A 214 -5.57 13.13 -10.88
C ALA A 214 -6.15 13.02 -12.29
N ASP A 215 -6.60 11.81 -12.63
CA ASP A 215 -7.25 11.48 -13.88
C ASP A 215 -8.58 10.78 -13.55
N ASP A 216 -9.67 11.15 -14.21
CA ASP A 216 -11.02 10.56 -13.99
C ASP A 216 -11.07 9.08 -14.39
N ALA A 217 -10.32 8.71 -15.42
CA ALA A 217 -10.22 7.34 -15.94
C ALA A 217 -8.76 6.95 -16.15
N PRO A 218 -8.00 6.76 -15.06
CA PRO A 218 -6.57 6.53 -15.16
C PRO A 218 -6.25 5.19 -15.82
N SER A 219 -5.40 5.23 -16.84
CA SER A 219 -4.87 4.07 -17.55
C SER A 219 -3.36 4.19 -17.71
N PHE A 220 -2.66 3.05 -17.70
CA PHE A 220 -1.22 3.01 -17.96
C PHE A 220 -0.95 2.35 -19.31
N PRO A 221 -0.02 2.87 -20.13
CA PRO A 221 0.86 4.02 -19.89
C PRO A 221 0.24 5.39 -20.19
N ASP A 222 -0.98 5.45 -20.74
CA ASP A 222 -1.53 6.67 -21.36
C ASP A 222 -1.65 7.85 -20.39
N SER A 223 -2.06 7.62 -19.13
CA SER A 223 -2.13 8.69 -18.12
C SER A 223 -0.75 9.23 -17.74
N LEU A 224 0.29 8.39 -17.72
CA LEU A 224 1.67 8.84 -17.48
C LEU A 224 2.12 9.82 -18.58
N VAL A 225 1.80 9.51 -19.84
CA VAL A 225 2.13 10.33 -20.99
C VAL A 225 1.31 11.63 -20.99
N ARG A 226 -0.04 11.51 -20.90
CA ARG A 226 -0.98 12.63 -20.95
C ARG A 226 -0.66 13.72 -19.94
N HIS A 227 -0.42 13.30 -18.71
CA HIS A 227 -0.14 14.22 -17.61
C HIS A 227 1.33 14.52 -17.40
N ARG A 228 2.22 13.98 -18.26
CA ARG A 228 3.67 14.08 -18.09
C ARG A 228 4.08 13.75 -16.66
N ALA A 229 3.48 12.69 -16.11
CA ALA A 229 3.70 12.30 -14.74
C ALA A 229 5.17 11.88 -14.53
N THR A 230 5.75 12.38 -13.45
CA THR A 230 7.13 12.01 -13.11
C THR A 230 7.19 10.84 -12.17
N GLY A 231 6.08 10.51 -11.48
CA GLY A 231 5.99 9.36 -10.59
C GLY A 231 4.57 8.97 -10.21
N SER A 232 4.46 7.74 -9.72
CA SER A 232 3.23 7.18 -9.15
C SER A 232 3.56 6.00 -8.23
N VAL A 233 2.54 5.50 -7.54
CA VAL A 233 2.58 4.22 -6.80
C VAL A 233 1.78 3.19 -7.58
N ILE A 234 2.37 2.02 -7.80
CA ILE A 234 1.72 0.94 -8.54
C ILE A 234 1.94 -0.43 -7.85
N THR A 235 1.09 -1.40 -8.17
CA THR A 235 1.28 -2.79 -7.76
C THR A 235 2.26 -3.51 -8.69
N VAL A 236 2.76 -4.67 -8.26
CA VAL A 236 3.63 -5.53 -9.08
C VAL A 236 2.94 -5.98 -10.37
N ALA A 237 1.67 -6.40 -10.30
CA ALA A 237 0.89 -6.78 -11.48
C ALA A 237 0.79 -5.64 -12.50
N ARG A 238 0.60 -4.40 -12.01
CA ARG A 238 0.58 -3.23 -12.88
C ARG A 238 1.94 -2.90 -13.48
N LEU A 239 3.04 -3.08 -12.75
CA LEU A 239 4.38 -2.96 -13.29
C LEU A 239 4.61 -3.94 -14.44
N THR A 240 4.26 -5.21 -14.23
CA THR A 240 4.40 -6.26 -15.24
C THR A 240 3.63 -5.91 -16.50
N ARG A 241 2.37 -5.47 -16.35
CA ARG A 241 1.54 -5.06 -17.47
C ARG A 241 2.09 -3.82 -18.19
N LEU A 242 2.52 -2.79 -17.43
CA LEU A 242 3.13 -1.58 -18.00
C LEU A 242 4.35 -1.92 -18.86
N VAL A 243 5.23 -2.82 -18.39
CA VAL A 243 6.41 -3.27 -19.14
C VAL A 243 6.01 -3.97 -20.43
N SER A 244 4.97 -4.84 -20.41
CA SER A 244 4.44 -5.50 -21.60
C SER A 244 3.84 -4.48 -22.58
N ASP A 245 2.96 -3.61 -22.11
CA ASP A 245 2.26 -2.62 -22.93
C ASP A 245 3.26 -1.66 -23.63
N VAL A 246 4.31 -1.23 -22.93
CA VAL A 246 5.35 -0.35 -23.51
C VAL A 246 6.22 -1.08 -24.54
N ARG A 247 6.45 -2.38 -24.37
CA ARG A 247 7.17 -3.21 -25.38
C ARG A 247 6.34 -3.39 -26.65
N GLU A 248 5.04 -3.65 -26.48
CA GLU A 248 4.12 -3.87 -27.62
C GLU A 248 3.79 -2.57 -28.34
N ARG A 249 3.62 -1.48 -27.60
CA ARG A 249 3.30 -0.15 -28.09
C ARG A 249 4.22 0.88 -27.43
N PRO A 250 5.40 1.16 -28.02
CA PRO A 250 6.30 2.16 -27.48
C PRO A 250 5.64 3.54 -27.37
N VAL A 251 5.76 4.16 -26.20
CA VAL A 251 5.25 5.50 -25.89
C VAL A 251 6.34 6.34 -25.23
N ASP A 252 6.22 7.67 -25.33
CA ASP A 252 7.17 8.58 -24.68
C ASP A 252 6.93 8.66 -23.17
N LEU A 253 7.72 7.95 -22.40
CA LEU A 253 7.81 8.04 -20.95
C LEU A 253 8.96 8.91 -20.47
N GLY A 254 9.50 9.79 -21.32
CA GLY A 254 10.65 10.64 -21.00
C GLY A 254 10.47 11.57 -19.80
N ALA A 255 9.24 11.79 -19.32
CA ALA A 255 8.95 12.50 -18.07
C ALA A 255 9.07 11.61 -16.83
N LEU A 256 8.87 10.30 -16.93
CA LEU A 256 8.86 9.36 -15.80
C LEU A 256 10.24 9.31 -15.10
N ARG A 257 10.24 9.40 -13.78
CA ARG A 257 11.44 9.41 -12.93
C ARG A 257 11.37 8.41 -11.80
N ALA A 258 10.15 8.04 -11.35
CA ALA A 258 9.97 7.13 -10.25
C ALA A 258 8.65 6.36 -10.35
N LEU A 259 8.71 5.05 -10.12
CA LEU A 259 7.56 4.19 -9.84
C LEU A 259 7.83 3.51 -8.51
N MET A 260 7.08 3.85 -7.49
CA MET A 260 7.10 3.11 -6.23
C MET A 260 6.22 1.87 -6.39
N VAL A 261 6.82 0.71 -6.30
CA VAL A 261 6.16 -0.59 -6.48
C VAL A 261 6.07 -1.29 -5.13
N SER A 262 4.88 -1.74 -4.76
CA SER A 262 4.66 -2.43 -3.49
C SER A 262 3.46 -3.38 -3.54
N GLY A 263 3.21 -4.06 -2.43
CA GLY A 263 2.04 -4.93 -2.22
C GLY A 263 2.32 -6.41 -2.42
N SER A 264 3.36 -6.77 -3.15
CA SER A 264 3.82 -8.16 -3.33
C SER A 264 5.33 -8.17 -3.57
N PRO A 265 6.02 -9.28 -3.34
CA PRO A 265 7.42 -9.41 -3.73
C PRO A 265 7.59 -9.27 -5.25
N VAL A 266 8.70 -8.66 -5.67
CA VAL A 266 9.12 -8.61 -7.07
C VAL A 266 10.42 -9.38 -7.20
N ASP A 267 10.47 -10.33 -8.11
CA ASP A 267 11.69 -11.08 -8.39
C ASP A 267 12.74 -10.23 -9.13
N ALA A 268 14.01 -10.61 -8.98
CA ALA A 268 15.13 -9.87 -9.57
C ALA A 268 15.09 -9.79 -11.10
N ALA A 269 14.53 -10.81 -11.78
CA ALA A 269 14.44 -10.83 -13.25
C ALA A 269 13.42 -9.79 -13.73
N ARG A 270 12.27 -9.68 -13.08
CA ARG A 270 11.26 -8.65 -13.38
C ARG A 270 11.77 -7.23 -13.12
N LEU A 271 12.53 -7.01 -12.04
CA LEU A 271 13.14 -5.71 -11.77
C LEU A 271 14.13 -5.31 -12.86
N ARG A 272 14.99 -6.26 -13.32
CA ARG A 272 15.91 -6.02 -14.45
C ARG A 272 15.13 -5.73 -15.73
N GLN A 273 14.11 -6.55 -16.04
CA GLN A 273 13.26 -6.35 -17.21
C GLN A 273 12.57 -4.98 -17.21
N ALA A 274 12.09 -4.52 -16.04
CA ALA A 274 11.52 -3.20 -15.90
C ALA A 274 12.56 -2.11 -16.10
N ALA A 275 13.79 -2.27 -15.60
CA ALA A 275 14.88 -1.34 -15.79
C ALA A 275 15.32 -1.24 -17.27
N ASP A 276 15.33 -2.35 -18.00
CA ASP A 276 15.64 -2.38 -19.43
C ASP A 276 14.62 -1.60 -20.29
N VAL A 277 13.35 -1.60 -19.88
CA VAL A 277 12.25 -0.97 -20.65
C VAL A 277 11.99 0.48 -20.20
N LEU A 278 11.98 0.71 -18.89
CA LEU A 278 11.57 1.98 -18.29
C LEU A 278 12.74 2.83 -17.80
N GLY A 279 13.96 2.28 -17.80
CA GLY A 279 15.12 2.89 -17.15
C GLY A 279 15.12 2.70 -15.63
N PRO A 280 16.05 3.35 -14.90
CA PRO A 280 16.23 3.20 -13.46
C PRO A 280 15.19 4.02 -12.67
N VAL A 281 13.90 3.67 -12.81
CA VAL A 281 12.76 4.40 -12.21
C VAL A 281 12.04 3.61 -11.13
N VAL A 282 12.31 2.30 -10.96
CA VAL A 282 11.57 1.44 -10.04
C VAL A 282 12.17 1.51 -8.63
N PHE A 283 11.39 1.98 -7.68
CA PHE A 283 11.64 1.89 -6.24
C PHE A 283 10.79 0.76 -5.69
N HIS A 284 11.40 -0.24 -5.06
CA HIS A 284 10.68 -1.39 -4.53
C HIS A 284 10.46 -1.26 -3.03
N GLY A 285 9.24 -0.91 -2.63
CA GLY A 285 8.86 -0.70 -1.24
C GLY A 285 8.27 -1.94 -0.59
N TYR A 286 8.65 -2.18 0.65
CA TYR A 286 8.06 -3.17 1.54
C TYR A 286 7.46 -2.51 2.77
N GLY A 287 6.25 -2.93 3.11
CA GLY A 287 5.53 -2.47 4.29
C GLY A 287 4.17 -3.15 4.41
N GLN A 288 3.55 -2.96 5.54
CA GLN A 288 2.23 -3.47 5.87
C GLN A 288 1.35 -2.35 6.40
N THR A 289 0.05 -2.56 6.42
CA THR A 289 -0.89 -1.59 7.02
C THR A 289 -0.58 -1.36 8.50
N GLU A 290 -0.14 -2.39 9.17
CA GLU A 290 0.18 -2.42 10.60
C GLU A 290 1.45 -1.63 10.94
N THR A 291 2.39 -1.54 10.00
CA THR A 291 3.71 -0.91 10.24
C THR A 291 3.94 0.38 9.47
N GLY A 292 3.22 0.59 8.34
CA GLY A 292 3.66 1.53 7.32
C GLY A 292 4.87 0.98 6.55
N MET A 293 5.69 1.86 5.98
CA MET A 293 6.90 1.48 5.25
C MET A 293 7.94 0.88 6.20
N ILE A 294 8.40 -0.33 5.89
CA ILE A 294 9.47 -1.03 6.60
C ILE A 294 10.81 -0.80 5.90
N SER A 295 10.85 -0.95 4.58
CA SER A 295 12.06 -0.77 3.78
C SER A 295 11.73 -0.37 2.35
N MET A 296 12.74 0.17 1.65
CA MET A 296 12.64 0.54 0.23
C MET A 296 13.99 0.38 -0.44
N ALA A 297 14.03 -0.41 -1.51
CA ALA A 297 15.15 -0.44 -2.43
C ALA A 297 15.00 0.66 -3.48
N THR A 298 16.12 1.27 -3.84
CA THR A 298 16.25 2.22 -4.95
C THR A 298 16.51 1.47 -6.26
N PRO A 299 16.42 2.13 -7.43
CA PRO A 299 16.76 1.50 -8.71
C PRO A 299 18.22 1.02 -8.84
N TYR A 300 19.08 1.42 -7.90
CA TYR A 300 20.52 1.11 -7.92
C TYR A 300 20.93 0.05 -6.89
N ASP A 301 19.97 -0.38 -6.06
CA ASP A 301 20.17 -1.50 -5.15
C ASP A 301 20.20 -2.84 -5.90
N GLU A 302 20.74 -3.86 -5.26
CA GLU A 302 20.75 -5.21 -5.82
C GLU A 302 19.32 -5.71 -6.07
N PRO A 303 18.98 -6.11 -7.31
CA PRO A 303 17.63 -6.58 -7.62
C PRO A 303 17.22 -7.77 -6.77
N GLY A 304 16.05 -7.65 -6.12
CA GLY A 304 15.51 -8.63 -5.16
C GLY A 304 15.74 -8.26 -3.70
N SER A 305 16.72 -7.39 -3.41
CA SER A 305 16.87 -6.74 -2.11
C SER A 305 15.75 -5.70 -1.90
N LEU A 306 15.40 -5.45 -0.65
CA LEU A 306 14.48 -4.37 -0.25
C LEU A 306 15.22 -3.18 0.36
N GLY A 307 16.54 -3.08 0.18
CA GLY A 307 17.36 -2.04 0.78
C GLY A 307 17.57 -2.23 2.29
N VAL A 308 18.14 -1.20 2.93
CA VAL A 308 18.37 -1.20 4.37
C VAL A 308 17.15 -0.60 5.08
N PRO A 309 16.51 -1.36 6.00
CA PRO A 309 15.35 -0.85 6.76
C PRO A 309 15.72 0.37 7.61
N PRO A 310 14.96 1.48 7.52
CA PRO A 310 15.16 2.65 8.37
C PRO A 310 14.41 2.57 9.71
N VAL A 311 13.93 1.40 10.07
CA VAL A 311 13.13 1.11 11.26
C VAL A 311 13.81 0.06 12.13
N ASP A 312 13.39 -0.08 13.38
CA ASP A 312 13.85 -1.21 14.19
C ASP A 312 13.28 -2.51 13.59
N LEU A 313 14.15 -3.42 13.20
CA LEU A 313 13.79 -4.71 12.63
C LEU A 313 14.62 -5.82 13.30
N GLU A 314 13.95 -6.86 13.75
CA GLU A 314 14.57 -8.10 14.21
C GLU A 314 14.05 -9.27 13.39
N VAL A 315 14.96 -10.20 13.09
CA VAL A 315 14.65 -11.51 12.51
C VAL A 315 14.67 -12.51 13.65
N ARG A 316 13.59 -13.24 13.88
CA ARG A 316 13.46 -14.14 15.03
C ARG A 316 13.16 -15.57 14.62
N ASP A 317 13.67 -16.53 15.41
CA ASP A 317 13.33 -17.96 15.28
C ASP A 317 11.92 -18.26 15.83
N ALA A 318 11.54 -19.54 15.78
CA ALA A 318 10.25 -20.01 16.29
C ALA A 318 10.07 -19.81 17.82
N ASP A 319 11.16 -19.72 18.57
CA ASP A 319 11.16 -19.45 20.01
C ASP A 319 11.14 -17.94 20.32
N GLY A 320 11.16 -17.08 19.29
CA GLY A 320 11.18 -15.62 19.40
C GLY A 320 12.55 -15.02 19.70
N ARG A 321 13.64 -15.80 19.54
CA ARG A 321 15.02 -15.33 19.76
C ARG A 321 15.58 -14.67 18.50
N PRO A 322 16.30 -13.55 18.61
CA PRO A 322 16.93 -12.91 17.45
C PRO A 322 17.94 -13.84 16.76
N LEU A 323 17.91 -13.83 15.43
CA LEU A 323 18.79 -14.58 14.54
C LEU A 323 19.95 -13.72 14.03
N PRO A 324 21.12 -14.32 13.72
CA PRO A 324 22.24 -13.61 13.13
C PRO A 324 21.95 -13.26 11.64
N PRO A 325 22.71 -12.30 11.06
CA PRO A 325 22.63 -11.98 9.64
C PRO A 325 22.76 -13.22 8.73
N GLY A 326 21.93 -13.29 7.68
CA GLY A 326 21.88 -14.40 6.73
C GLY A 326 20.99 -15.56 7.13
N ALA A 327 20.49 -15.60 8.37
CA ALA A 327 19.55 -16.63 8.81
C ALA A 327 18.11 -16.17 8.60
N ASP A 328 17.32 -17.00 7.92
CA ASP A 328 15.89 -16.75 7.70
C ASP A 328 15.08 -16.96 8.99
N GLY A 329 14.19 -16.02 9.26
CA GLY A 329 13.26 -16.08 10.39
C GLY A 329 12.10 -15.12 10.20
N GLU A 330 11.19 -15.10 11.16
CA GLU A 330 10.04 -14.19 11.13
C GLU A 330 10.45 -12.76 11.47
N LEU A 331 9.96 -11.81 10.68
CA LEU A 331 10.29 -10.39 10.84
C LEU A 331 9.41 -9.74 11.90
N TYR A 332 10.06 -9.07 12.84
CA TYR A 332 9.45 -8.20 13.85
C TYR A 332 9.91 -6.77 13.62
N VAL A 333 8.96 -5.84 13.59
CA VAL A 333 9.21 -4.44 13.26
C VAL A 333 8.69 -3.53 14.35
N ARG A 334 9.40 -2.45 14.63
CA ARG A 334 8.95 -1.38 15.51
C ARG A 334 9.23 -0.03 14.87
N THR A 335 8.17 0.79 14.73
CA THR A 335 8.23 2.12 14.12
C THR A 335 7.30 3.09 14.85
N PRO A 336 7.65 4.37 14.97
CA PRO A 336 6.80 5.34 15.66
C PRO A 336 5.48 5.62 14.93
N SER A 337 5.37 5.26 13.64
CA SER A 337 4.17 5.46 12.81
C SER A 337 3.28 4.22 12.66
N GLN A 338 3.58 3.14 13.39
CA GLN A 338 2.80 1.90 13.31
C GLN A 338 1.38 2.03 13.86
N GLY A 339 0.53 1.06 13.49
CA GLY A 339 -0.80 0.88 14.09
C GLY A 339 -0.75 0.56 15.58
N CYS A 340 -1.85 0.77 16.28
CA CYS A 340 -1.98 0.47 17.70
C CYS A 340 -2.81 -0.79 17.99
N GLY A 341 -3.37 -1.44 16.96
CA GLY A 341 -4.19 -2.63 17.07
C GLY A 341 -5.21 -2.74 15.95
N TYR A 342 -6.01 -3.79 15.99
CA TYR A 342 -7.19 -3.93 15.12
C TYR A 342 -8.43 -3.47 15.89
N TRP A 343 -9.19 -2.58 15.28
CA TRP A 343 -10.38 -1.97 15.89
C TRP A 343 -11.44 -3.03 16.19
N GLY A 344 -11.86 -3.11 17.47
CA GLY A 344 -12.84 -4.11 17.91
C GLY A 344 -12.32 -5.55 18.05
N GLU A 345 -11.03 -5.80 17.77
CA GLU A 345 -10.44 -7.15 17.72
C GLU A 345 -9.25 -7.30 18.70
N PRO A 346 -9.48 -7.29 20.02
CA PRO A 346 -8.37 -7.29 21.00
C PRO A 346 -7.55 -8.58 20.99
N GLY A 347 -8.18 -9.75 20.73
CA GLY A 347 -7.47 -11.02 20.62
C GLY A 347 -6.49 -11.03 19.46
N LEU A 348 -6.96 -10.66 18.26
CA LEU A 348 -6.11 -10.56 17.08
C LEU A 348 -5.03 -9.49 17.23
N SER A 349 -5.36 -8.37 17.90
CA SER A 349 -4.40 -7.31 18.17
C SER A 349 -3.23 -7.83 19.02
N ALA A 350 -3.51 -8.63 20.05
CA ALA A 350 -2.48 -9.21 20.92
C ALA A 350 -1.54 -10.19 20.19
N GLU A 351 -2.02 -10.86 19.12
CA GLU A 351 -1.18 -11.75 18.31
C GLU A 351 -0.17 -11.00 17.41
N VAL A 352 -0.52 -9.79 16.98
CA VAL A 352 0.24 -9.02 16.00
C VAL A 352 1.03 -7.89 16.65
N PHE A 353 0.40 -7.13 17.54
CA PHE A 353 1.04 -6.03 18.28
C PHE A 353 1.55 -6.57 19.62
N THR A 354 2.80 -7.04 19.62
CA THR A 354 3.39 -7.78 20.74
C THR A 354 4.02 -6.86 21.79
N ALA A 355 4.42 -7.46 22.92
CA ALA A 355 5.09 -6.74 24.00
C ALA A 355 6.34 -5.99 23.51
N GLY A 356 6.64 -4.85 24.15
CA GLY A 356 7.78 -3.98 23.78
C GLY A 356 7.54 -3.14 22.51
N GLY A 357 6.29 -3.09 22.01
CA GLY A 357 5.91 -2.29 20.83
C GLY A 357 6.33 -2.91 19.50
N TRP A 358 6.62 -4.21 19.47
CA TRP A 358 6.93 -4.91 18.23
C TRP A 358 5.66 -5.35 17.50
N VAL A 359 5.66 -5.18 16.18
CA VAL A 359 4.66 -5.72 15.26
C VAL A 359 5.22 -7.00 14.63
N ARG A 360 4.52 -8.10 14.84
CA ARG A 360 4.79 -9.38 14.20
C ARG A 360 4.27 -9.36 12.78
N THR A 361 5.15 -9.31 11.78
CA THR A 361 4.75 -9.13 10.37
C THR A 361 4.19 -10.39 9.74
N ARG A 362 4.53 -11.57 10.27
CA ARG A 362 4.26 -12.88 9.67
C ARG A 362 4.91 -13.05 8.30
N ASP A 363 5.84 -12.20 7.93
CA ASP A 363 6.71 -12.36 6.77
C ASP A 363 8.04 -12.99 7.22
N ILE A 364 8.62 -13.82 6.37
CA ILE A 364 9.89 -14.51 6.60
C ILE A 364 10.96 -13.88 5.73
N GLY A 365 12.14 -13.68 6.29
CA GLY A 365 13.26 -13.11 5.58
C GLY A 365 14.51 -13.04 6.44
N HIS A 366 15.53 -12.39 5.92
CA HIS A 366 16.78 -12.15 6.64
C HIS A 366 17.37 -10.77 6.32
N LEU A 367 18.24 -10.32 7.20
CA LEU A 367 19.17 -9.24 6.90
C LEU A 367 20.50 -9.84 6.45
N ASP A 368 21.06 -9.35 5.35
CA ASP A 368 22.40 -9.76 4.94
C ASP A 368 23.48 -9.07 5.80
N THR A 369 24.75 -9.37 5.55
CA THR A 369 25.89 -8.79 6.28
C THR A 369 26.08 -7.28 6.08
N ARG A 370 25.35 -6.70 5.11
CA ARG A 370 25.29 -5.24 4.84
C ARG A 370 24.04 -4.61 5.45
N GLY A 371 23.21 -5.38 6.15
CA GLY A 371 21.94 -4.92 6.75
C GLY A 371 20.80 -4.75 5.74
N ARG A 372 20.93 -5.25 4.52
CA ARG A 372 19.85 -5.20 3.51
C ARG A 372 18.85 -6.32 3.80
N LEU A 373 17.57 -5.99 3.65
CA LEU A 373 16.46 -6.92 3.86
C LEU A 373 16.18 -7.75 2.60
N TRP A 374 15.98 -9.05 2.81
CA TRP A 374 15.55 -10.02 1.80
C TRP A 374 14.32 -10.76 2.31
N LEU A 375 13.24 -10.76 1.54
CA LEU A 375 12.06 -11.56 1.85
C LEU A 375 12.17 -12.92 1.19
N THR A 376 11.90 -13.98 1.95
CA THR A 376 11.90 -15.37 1.49
C THR A 376 10.50 -15.97 1.45
N GLY A 377 9.53 -15.50 2.25
CA GLY A 377 8.16 -16.01 2.21
C GLY A 377 7.25 -15.38 3.25
N ARG A 378 6.16 -16.10 3.56
CA ARG A 378 5.23 -15.77 4.64
C ARG A 378 5.04 -16.95 5.56
N ALA A 379 4.97 -16.68 6.85
CA ALA A 379 4.77 -17.70 7.88
C ALA A 379 3.46 -18.50 7.73
N ARG A 380 2.44 -17.91 7.08
CA ARG A 380 1.14 -18.56 6.80
C ARG A 380 1.09 -19.31 5.46
N ASP A 381 2.00 -18.99 4.55
CA ASP A 381 2.08 -19.61 3.22
C ASP A 381 3.09 -20.76 3.26
N VAL A 382 2.92 -21.58 4.30
CA VAL A 382 3.74 -22.75 4.62
C VAL A 382 3.11 -23.98 4.03
N ILE A 383 3.91 -24.85 3.45
CA ILE A 383 3.56 -26.16 2.92
C ILE A 383 4.35 -27.19 3.71
N ILE A 384 3.69 -28.13 4.37
CA ILE A 384 4.36 -29.12 5.21
C ILE A 384 4.45 -30.46 4.47
N VAL A 385 5.56 -30.69 3.79
CA VAL A 385 5.81 -31.92 3.04
C VAL A 385 6.71 -32.86 3.88
N ASN A 386 6.23 -34.07 4.19
CA ASN A 386 6.97 -35.04 5.02
C ASN A 386 7.50 -34.43 6.35
N ALA A 387 6.67 -33.66 7.06
CA ALA A 387 7.01 -32.94 8.28
C ALA A 387 8.12 -31.87 8.13
N ASN A 388 8.53 -31.54 6.91
CA ASN A 388 9.43 -30.43 6.63
C ASN A 388 8.65 -29.20 6.19
N VAL A 389 9.04 -28.05 6.70
CA VAL A 389 8.41 -26.76 6.41
C VAL A 389 9.01 -26.18 5.13
N HIS A 390 8.18 -25.88 4.16
CA HIS A 390 8.52 -25.19 2.92
C HIS A 390 7.66 -23.96 2.77
N TYR A 391 8.16 -22.97 2.03
CA TYR A 391 7.43 -21.72 1.79
C TYR A 391 7.01 -21.61 0.33
N ALA A 392 5.77 -21.18 0.08
CA ALA A 392 5.24 -21.03 -1.27
C ALA A 392 6.02 -19.99 -2.09
N GLY A 393 6.41 -18.86 -1.50
CA GLY A 393 7.07 -17.76 -2.19
C GLY A 393 8.37 -18.12 -2.95
N PRO A 394 9.30 -18.91 -2.40
CA PRO A 394 10.45 -19.41 -3.16
C PRO A 394 10.04 -20.22 -4.39
N VAL A 395 9.05 -21.10 -4.26
CA VAL A 395 8.56 -21.95 -5.37
C VAL A 395 7.92 -21.07 -6.44
N GLU A 396 7.10 -20.10 -6.07
CA GLU A 396 6.47 -19.14 -6.99
C GLU A 396 7.53 -18.38 -7.80
N ARG A 397 8.61 -17.93 -7.15
CA ARG A 397 9.72 -17.22 -7.84
C ARG A 397 10.42 -18.09 -8.88
N VAL A 398 10.71 -19.35 -8.55
CA VAL A 398 11.34 -20.30 -9.49
C VAL A 398 10.41 -20.56 -10.66
N LEU A 399 9.12 -20.81 -10.40
CA LEU A 399 8.12 -21.01 -11.45
C LEU A 399 7.98 -19.78 -12.35
N ALA A 400 7.93 -18.58 -11.79
CA ALA A 400 7.81 -17.32 -12.51
C ALA A 400 9.04 -16.99 -13.38
N ALA A 401 10.20 -17.58 -13.10
CA ALA A 401 11.40 -17.45 -13.93
C ALA A 401 11.33 -18.30 -15.22
N HIS A 402 10.41 -19.27 -15.30
CA HIS A 402 10.28 -20.12 -16.47
C HIS A 402 9.66 -19.37 -17.67
N PRO A 403 10.20 -19.50 -18.91
CA PRO A 403 9.73 -18.72 -20.07
C PRO A 403 8.27 -18.95 -20.46
N SER A 404 7.65 -20.06 -20.05
CA SER A 404 6.24 -20.36 -20.33
C SER A 404 5.27 -19.85 -19.26
N VAL A 405 5.76 -19.20 -18.19
CA VAL A 405 4.98 -18.75 -17.04
C VAL A 405 4.94 -17.22 -17.01
N ALA A 406 3.74 -16.64 -17.06
CA ALA A 406 3.54 -15.21 -16.84
C ALA A 406 3.43 -14.91 -15.35
N GLU A 407 2.62 -15.70 -14.63
CA GLU A 407 2.44 -15.58 -13.18
C GLU A 407 2.31 -16.99 -12.57
N ALA A 408 2.79 -17.16 -11.35
CA ALA A 408 2.64 -18.39 -10.59
C ALA A 408 2.13 -18.09 -9.20
N TYR A 409 1.29 -18.98 -8.71
CA TYR A 409 0.74 -18.97 -7.38
C TYR A 409 0.75 -20.39 -6.81
N VAL A 410 1.19 -20.57 -5.57
CA VAL A 410 1.42 -21.88 -4.98
C VAL A 410 0.69 -22.01 -3.66
N VAL A 411 0.02 -23.15 -3.45
CA VAL A 411 -0.66 -23.49 -2.21
C VAL A 411 -0.31 -24.89 -1.72
N ALA A 412 -0.50 -25.11 -0.44
CA ALA A 412 -0.55 -26.45 0.12
C ALA A 412 -1.82 -27.17 -0.34
N ALA A 413 -1.70 -28.39 -0.80
CA ALA A 413 -2.82 -29.29 -1.10
C ALA A 413 -2.70 -30.55 -0.26
N PRO A 414 -3.80 -31.11 0.29
CA PRO A 414 -3.75 -32.38 1.01
C PRO A 414 -3.17 -33.49 0.16
N ASP A 415 -2.28 -34.29 0.74
CA ASP A 415 -1.66 -35.45 0.12
C ASP A 415 -1.58 -36.60 1.12
N GLU A 416 -2.03 -37.79 0.71
CA GLU A 416 -2.15 -38.97 1.59
C GLU A 416 -0.77 -39.52 2.04
N HIS A 417 0.29 -39.25 1.29
CA HIS A 417 1.62 -39.81 1.56
C HIS A 417 2.53 -38.83 2.27
N THR A 418 2.43 -37.54 1.95
CA THR A 418 3.34 -36.51 2.45
C THR A 418 2.69 -35.56 3.45
N GLY A 419 1.37 -35.73 3.74
CA GLY A 419 0.55 -34.83 4.51
C GLY A 419 0.05 -33.66 3.67
N GLU A 420 0.97 -32.88 3.12
CA GLU A 420 0.70 -31.84 2.14
C GLU A 420 1.63 -32.01 0.94
N ALA A 421 1.21 -31.46 -0.20
CA ALA A 421 1.99 -31.38 -1.42
C ALA A 421 1.85 -29.99 -2.07
N VAL A 422 2.78 -29.65 -2.92
CA VAL A 422 2.82 -28.37 -3.63
C VAL A 422 1.87 -28.40 -4.82
N HIS A 423 0.85 -27.53 -4.81
CA HIS A 423 -0.03 -27.30 -5.96
C HIS A 423 0.26 -25.92 -6.57
N ALA A 424 0.63 -25.90 -7.85
CA ALA A 424 0.91 -24.66 -8.58
C ALA A 424 -0.28 -24.25 -9.45
N TYR A 425 -0.72 -23.02 -9.32
CA TYR A 425 -1.62 -22.34 -10.24
C TYR A 425 -0.78 -21.40 -11.10
N VAL A 426 -0.90 -21.51 -12.41
CA VAL A 426 0.00 -20.81 -13.34
C VAL A 426 -0.80 -20.09 -14.41
N VAL A 427 -0.52 -18.81 -14.62
CA VAL A 427 -0.94 -18.05 -15.77
C VAL A 427 0.10 -18.28 -16.88
N PRO A 428 -0.27 -18.85 -18.02
CA PRO A 428 0.66 -19.07 -19.13
C PRO A 428 1.18 -17.76 -19.72
N ALA A 429 2.43 -17.74 -20.12
CA ALA A 429 2.94 -16.66 -20.97
C ALA A 429 2.26 -16.70 -22.35
N PRO A 430 2.07 -15.56 -23.04
CA PRO A 430 1.40 -15.51 -24.33
C PRO A 430 1.94 -16.51 -25.34
N GLY A 431 1.05 -17.34 -25.91
CA GLY A 431 1.41 -18.36 -26.88
C GLY A 431 2.22 -19.55 -26.34
N ARG A 432 2.30 -19.72 -25.02
CA ARG A 432 3.01 -20.81 -24.35
C ARG A 432 2.04 -21.70 -23.57
N THR A 433 2.45 -22.95 -23.34
CA THR A 433 1.70 -23.90 -22.51
C THR A 433 2.67 -24.55 -21.52
N PRO A 434 2.64 -24.09 -20.24
CA PRO A 434 3.46 -24.71 -19.19
C PRO A 434 3.09 -26.16 -18.96
N ARG A 435 4.08 -27.01 -18.70
CA ARG A 435 3.91 -28.45 -18.43
C ARG A 435 4.39 -28.77 -17.03
N LEU A 436 3.62 -29.60 -16.31
CA LEU A 436 3.95 -30.00 -14.93
C LEU A 436 5.37 -30.58 -14.84
N GLY A 437 5.76 -31.49 -15.71
CA GLY A 437 7.08 -32.11 -15.64
C GLY A 437 8.25 -31.16 -15.84
N GLU A 438 8.10 -30.13 -16.69
CA GLU A 438 9.13 -29.09 -16.88
C GLU A 438 9.26 -28.20 -15.66
N LEU A 439 8.13 -27.76 -15.10
CA LEU A 439 8.08 -26.91 -13.92
C LEU A 439 8.52 -27.65 -12.65
N HIS A 440 8.12 -28.92 -12.51
CA HIS A 440 8.58 -29.80 -11.45
C HIS A 440 10.10 -29.97 -11.49
N ALA A 441 10.68 -30.32 -12.64
CA ALA A 441 12.12 -30.49 -12.77
C ALA A 441 12.91 -29.21 -12.45
N LEU A 442 12.39 -28.06 -12.88
CA LEU A 442 12.99 -26.75 -12.58
C LEU A 442 13.03 -26.50 -11.06
N VAL A 443 11.89 -26.66 -10.39
CA VAL A 443 11.81 -26.41 -8.93
C VAL A 443 12.63 -27.46 -8.16
N ALA A 444 12.58 -28.73 -8.55
CA ALA A 444 13.37 -29.79 -7.92
C ALA A 444 14.88 -29.52 -8.01
N ALA A 445 15.35 -29.01 -9.15
CA ALA A 445 16.75 -28.67 -9.35
C ALA A 445 17.23 -27.50 -8.48
N GLU A 446 16.38 -26.50 -8.24
CA GLU A 446 16.76 -25.29 -7.50
C GLU A 446 16.45 -25.37 -5.99
N LEU A 447 15.32 -25.99 -5.61
CA LEU A 447 14.83 -25.97 -4.24
C LEU A 447 14.69 -27.36 -3.60
N GLY A 448 14.94 -28.43 -4.38
CA GLY A 448 14.81 -29.82 -3.94
C GLY A 448 13.46 -30.45 -4.26
N GLU A 449 13.43 -31.77 -4.33
CA GLU A 449 12.28 -32.59 -4.76
C GLU A 449 11.01 -32.35 -3.91
N ALA A 450 11.16 -32.15 -2.60
CA ALA A 450 10.04 -31.93 -1.68
C ALA A 450 9.29 -30.62 -1.92
N THR A 451 9.89 -29.66 -2.63
CA THR A 451 9.26 -28.36 -2.97
C THR A 451 8.67 -28.35 -4.37
N ALA A 452 8.96 -29.38 -5.17
CA ALA A 452 8.51 -29.43 -6.54
C ALA A 452 6.99 -29.62 -6.63
N PRO A 453 6.30 -28.90 -7.54
CA PRO A 453 4.83 -29.01 -7.64
C PRO A 453 4.42 -30.38 -8.14
N THR A 454 3.53 -31.03 -7.41
CA THR A 454 2.94 -32.33 -7.79
C THR A 454 1.65 -32.15 -8.59
N ARG A 455 1.05 -30.96 -8.53
CA ARG A 455 -0.15 -30.59 -9.30
C ARG A 455 0.05 -29.24 -9.98
N LEU A 456 -0.53 -29.09 -11.18
CA LEU A 456 -0.52 -27.87 -11.97
C LEU A 456 -1.93 -27.58 -12.47
N THR A 457 -2.42 -26.37 -12.17
CA THR A 457 -3.66 -25.84 -12.74
C THR A 457 -3.32 -24.59 -13.55
N LEU A 458 -3.72 -24.56 -14.82
CA LEU A 458 -3.61 -23.38 -15.66
C LEU A 458 -4.82 -22.49 -15.42
N ILE A 459 -4.58 -21.20 -15.17
CA ILE A 459 -5.58 -20.18 -14.91
C ILE A 459 -5.38 -19.00 -15.86
N GLU A 460 -6.45 -18.23 -16.14
CA GLU A 460 -6.36 -17.06 -17.00
C GLU A 460 -5.76 -15.86 -16.27
N GLU A 461 -6.07 -15.72 -14.98
CA GLU A 461 -5.53 -14.70 -14.09
C GLU A 461 -5.45 -15.24 -12.65
N VAL A 462 -4.49 -14.75 -11.88
CA VAL A 462 -4.42 -15.06 -10.44
C VAL A 462 -5.62 -14.41 -9.76
N PRO A 463 -6.47 -15.18 -9.03
CA PRO A 463 -7.56 -14.59 -8.27
C PRO A 463 -7.03 -13.55 -7.30
N LEU A 464 -7.55 -12.33 -7.37
CA LEU A 464 -7.13 -11.25 -6.50
C LEU A 464 -8.19 -10.92 -5.46
N THR A 465 -7.75 -10.67 -4.24
CA THR A 465 -8.60 -10.03 -3.23
C THR A 465 -8.93 -8.60 -3.67
N PRO A 466 -9.97 -7.96 -3.12
CA PRO A 466 -10.26 -6.55 -3.40
C PRO A 466 -9.09 -5.58 -3.12
N ALA A 467 -8.07 -6.03 -2.39
CA ALA A 467 -6.83 -5.29 -2.13
C ALA A 467 -5.74 -5.52 -3.20
N GLY A 468 -6.03 -6.29 -4.27
CA GLY A 468 -5.07 -6.59 -5.34
C GLY A 468 -3.99 -7.60 -4.94
N LYS A 469 -4.22 -8.39 -3.89
CA LYS A 469 -3.33 -9.49 -3.47
C LYS A 469 -3.91 -10.83 -3.93
N PRO A 470 -3.09 -11.86 -4.21
CA PRO A 470 -3.58 -13.19 -4.51
C PRO A 470 -4.57 -13.71 -3.45
N ASP A 471 -5.70 -14.24 -3.90
CA ASP A 471 -6.75 -14.80 -3.03
C ASP A 471 -6.52 -16.30 -2.85
N THR A 472 -5.98 -16.68 -1.69
CA THR A 472 -5.63 -18.06 -1.35
C THR A 472 -6.84 -18.96 -1.08
N HIS A 473 -8.07 -18.41 -1.11
CA HIS A 473 -9.30 -19.14 -0.74
C HIS A 473 -10.23 -19.42 -1.92
N ARG A 474 -9.86 -19.04 -3.14
CA ARG A 474 -10.62 -19.30 -4.37
C ARG A 474 -9.85 -20.17 -5.37
N GLY A 475 -9.28 -21.24 -4.89
CA GLY A 475 -8.68 -22.27 -5.70
C GLY A 475 -9.49 -23.55 -5.69
#